data_1450232838ea7968deda0aeb9c5b8a2b
#
_entry.id   1450232838ea7968deda0aeb9c5b8a2b
#
_cell.length_a   1.000
_cell.length_b   1.000
_cell.length_c   1.000
_cell.angle_alpha   90.00
_cell.angle_beta   90.00
_cell.angle_gamma   90.00
#
_symmetry.space_group_name_H-M   'P 1'
#
loop_
_entity.id
_entity.type
_entity.pdbx_description
1 polymer ?
#
loop_
_entity_poly.entity_id
_entity_poly.type
_entity_poly.pdbx_seq_one_letter_code
_entity_poly.pdbx_strand_id
1 'polypeptide(L)'
;MGREDWYRHTTWTAADQDAFRSRLRRCRSQSSQYVRIQAHYLEQAGLVAHAMQLLGEYLEKFHDDYQLSMVYTQLATCHERLGEFEEAVSCLRHALAAERARPNVKTNAWLEFGRIAVEHELTDLYGDFLGLVQERSGLPGGLASEAVFPAQRYVLNACLAAIYTNKGETSRGREHAKAALVAAAATTSGFSRHPELGLVRDTSTDLFRRVAAMGADG
;
A
#
# COMPACT_ATOMS: atom_id res chain seq x y z
N MET A 1 -12.99 -27.18 6.37
CA MET A 1 -12.52 -26.20 5.38
C MET A 1 -13.71 -25.45 4.83
N GLY A 2 -13.75 -24.14 5.05
CA GLY A 2 -14.84 -23.29 4.57
C GLY A 2 -14.93 -23.28 3.05
N ARG A 3 -16.09 -22.90 2.52
CA ARG A 3 -16.35 -22.85 1.07
C ARG A 3 -15.41 -21.85 0.34
N GLU A 4 -14.73 -20.99 1.09
CA GLU A 4 -13.91 -19.86 0.61
C GLU A 4 -12.40 -20.07 0.74
N ASP A 5 -11.92 -21.19 1.31
CA ASP A 5 -10.49 -21.39 1.61
C ASP A 5 -9.65 -21.76 0.38
N TRP A 6 -10.26 -22.12 -0.73
CA TRP A 6 -9.58 -22.64 -1.89
C TRP A 6 -8.74 -21.61 -2.70
N TYR A 7 -8.88 -20.34 -2.42
CA TYR A 7 -8.11 -19.23 -3.00
C TYR A 7 -7.33 -18.44 -1.95
N ARG A 8 -7.00 -19.13 -0.83
CA ARG A 8 -6.26 -18.56 0.30
C ARG A 8 -5.16 -19.50 0.78
N HIS A 9 -4.56 -20.22 -0.17
CA HIS A 9 -3.45 -21.11 0.15
C HIS A 9 -2.23 -20.31 0.62
N THR A 10 -1.62 -20.76 1.71
CA THR A 10 -0.35 -20.25 2.25
C THR A 10 0.83 -21.15 1.92
N THR A 11 0.57 -22.26 1.21
CA THR A 11 1.53 -23.16 0.55
C THR A 11 1.27 -23.16 -0.94
N TRP A 12 2.24 -23.57 -1.75
CA TRP A 12 2.09 -23.54 -3.22
C TRP A 12 2.75 -24.74 -3.87
N THR A 13 2.45 -25.93 -3.35
CA THR A 13 2.87 -27.19 -3.93
C THR A 13 2.18 -27.44 -5.30
N ALA A 14 2.68 -28.39 -6.08
CA ALA A 14 2.01 -28.78 -7.32
C ALA A 14 0.54 -29.15 -7.08
N ALA A 15 0.24 -29.85 -5.98
CA ALA A 15 -1.13 -30.21 -5.63
C ALA A 15 -2.01 -28.99 -5.31
N ASP A 16 -1.47 -27.98 -4.62
CA ASP A 16 -2.17 -26.71 -4.34
C ASP A 16 -2.49 -25.96 -5.63
N GLN A 17 -1.51 -25.88 -6.53
CA GLN A 17 -1.66 -25.24 -7.84
C GLN A 17 -2.73 -25.93 -8.69
N ASP A 18 -2.71 -27.27 -8.77
CA ASP A 18 -3.69 -28.03 -9.51
C ASP A 18 -5.10 -27.89 -8.92
N ALA A 19 -5.22 -27.92 -7.59
CA ALA A 19 -6.48 -27.71 -6.90
C ALA A 19 -7.06 -26.31 -7.18
N PHE A 20 -6.22 -25.27 -7.05
CA PHE A 20 -6.57 -23.88 -7.32
C PHE A 20 -7.00 -23.70 -8.78
N ARG A 21 -6.17 -24.12 -9.74
CA ARG A 21 -6.44 -23.97 -11.17
C ARG A 21 -7.69 -24.76 -11.61
N SER A 22 -7.92 -25.95 -11.03
CA SER A 22 -9.14 -26.74 -11.29
C SER A 22 -10.41 -26.03 -10.86
N ARG A 23 -10.39 -25.35 -9.72
CA ARG A 23 -11.54 -24.57 -9.25
C ARG A 23 -11.71 -23.28 -10.03
N LEU A 24 -10.60 -22.59 -10.34
CA LEU A 24 -10.59 -21.35 -11.12
C LEU A 24 -11.24 -21.56 -12.50
N ARG A 25 -10.96 -22.67 -13.19
CA ARG A 25 -11.59 -23.01 -14.48
C ARG A 25 -13.10 -23.19 -14.43
N ARG A 26 -13.66 -23.49 -13.25
CA ARG A 26 -15.10 -23.64 -13.03
C ARG A 26 -15.79 -22.35 -12.65
N CYS A 27 -15.03 -21.30 -12.33
CA CYS A 27 -15.56 -20.00 -11.96
C CYS A 27 -16.08 -19.29 -13.20
N ARG A 28 -17.36 -18.94 -13.22
CA ARG A 28 -18.02 -18.18 -14.30
C ARG A 28 -17.79 -16.67 -14.16
N SER A 29 -17.51 -16.20 -12.93
CA SER A 29 -17.28 -14.81 -12.61
C SER A 29 -16.24 -14.72 -11.49
N GLN A 30 -15.65 -13.54 -11.29
CA GLN A 30 -14.71 -13.26 -10.20
C GLN A 30 -13.38 -14.04 -10.25
N SER A 31 -13.06 -14.74 -11.35
CA SER A 31 -11.80 -15.50 -11.47
C SER A 31 -10.59 -14.58 -11.29
N SER A 32 -10.62 -13.37 -11.84
CA SER A 32 -9.57 -12.35 -11.65
C SER A 32 -9.39 -12.01 -10.18
N GLN A 33 -10.48 -11.80 -9.44
CA GLN A 33 -10.43 -11.51 -8.01
C GLN A 33 -9.80 -12.65 -7.21
N TYR A 34 -10.14 -13.90 -7.52
CA TYR A 34 -9.56 -15.07 -6.83
C TYR A 34 -8.07 -15.22 -7.09
N VAL A 35 -7.60 -14.94 -8.31
CA VAL A 35 -6.16 -14.92 -8.63
C VAL A 35 -5.43 -13.88 -7.78
N ARG A 36 -5.94 -12.66 -7.71
CA ARG A 36 -5.35 -11.58 -6.91
C ARG A 36 -5.34 -11.90 -5.41
N ILE A 37 -6.46 -12.43 -4.87
CA ILE A 37 -6.52 -12.83 -3.45
C ILE A 37 -5.53 -13.95 -3.17
N GLN A 38 -5.45 -14.98 -4.02
CA GLN A 38 -4.47 -16.06 -3.83
C GLN A 38 -3.04 -15.53 -3.85
N ALA A 39 -2.71 -14.62 -4.77
CA ALA A 39 -1.40 -13.97 -4.80
C ALA A 39 -1.10 -13.22 -3.49
N HIS A 40 -2.10 -12.55 -2.91
CA HIS A 40 -1.94 -11.88 -1.61
C HIS A 40 -1.57 -12.86 -0.49
N TYR A 41 -2.27 -14.00 -0.40
CA TYR A 41 -1.95 -15.01 0.62
C TYR A 41 -0.56 -15.63 0.44
N LEU A 42 -0.11 -15.81 -0.80
CA LEU A 42 1.24 -16.29 -1.09
C LEU A 42 2.29 -15.24 -0.70
N GLU A 43 2.05 -13.98 -1.02
CA GLU A 43 2.92 -12.86 -0.65
C GLU A 43 3.06 -12.78 0.88
N GLN A 44 1.94 -12.85 1.62
CA GLN A 44 1.94 -12.86 3.10
C GLN A 44 2.66 -14.09 3.68
N ALA A 45 2.63 -15.23 3.00
CA ALA A 45 3.33 -16.44 3.39
C ALA A 45 4.83 -16.43 3.02
N GLY A 46 5.34 -15.33 2.45
CA GLY A 46 6.74 -15.22 1.99
C GLY A 46 7.03 -15.88 0.64
N LEU A 47 6.00 -16.41 -0.04
CA LEU A 47 6.12 -17.04 -1.35
C LEU A 47 6.04 -15.99 -2.48
N VAL A 48 6.89 -14.95 -2.38
CA VAL A 48 6.83 -13.72 -3.19
C VAL A 48 6.92 -14.02 -4.69
N ALA A 49 7.83 -14.89 -5.12
CA ALA A 49 7.98 -15.25 -6.54
C ALA A 49 6.69 -15.87 -7.13
N HIS A 50 6.01 -16.71 -6.35
CA HIS A 50 4.74 -17.31 -6.79
C HIS A 50 3.59 -16.30 -6.81
N ALA A 51 3.59 -15.36 -5.86
CA ALA A 51 2.63 -14.25 -5.87
C ALA A 51 2.80 -13.40 -7.14
N MET A 52 4.05 -13.01 -7.47
CA MET A 52 4.37 -12.26 -8.67
C MET A 52 3.97 -13.00 -9.95
N GLN A 53 4.22 -14.31 -10.00
CA GLN A 53 3.79 -15.14 -11.14
C GLN A 53 2.26 -15.07 -11.35
N LEU A 54 1.47 -15.22 -10.28
CA LEU A 54 0.01 -15.13 -10.37
C LEU A 54 -0.46 -13.72 -10.78
N LEU A 55 0.19 -12.66 -10.28
CA LEU A 55 -0.13 -11.29 -10.65
C LEU A 55 0.26 -10.98 -12.10
N GLY A 56 1.37 -11.53 -12.59
CA GLY A 56 1.73 -11.50 -14.01
C GLY A 56 0.69 -12.21 -14.89
N GLU A 57 0.28 -13.42 -14.50
CA GLU A 57 -0.83 -14.13 -15.19
C GLU A 57 -2.14 -13.33 -15.16
N TYR A 58 -2.38 -12.56 -14.10
CA TYR A 58 -3.52 -11.65 -14.04
C TYR A 58 -3.44 -10.61 -15.15
N LEU A 59 -2.32 -9.90 -15.24
CA LEU A 59 -2.14 -8.83 -16.21
C LEU A 59 -2.23 -9.33 -17.66
N GLU A 60 -1.81 -10.56 -17.91
CA GLU A 60 -1.87 -11.18 -19.24
C GLU A 60 -3.29 -11.65 -19.64
N LYS A 61 -4.06 -12.16 -18.67
CA LYS A 61 -5.31 -12.88 -18.96
C LYS A 61 -6.58 -12.10 -18.65
N PHE A 62 -6.51 -11.18 -17.70
CA PHE A 62 -7.66 -10.44 -17.24
C PHE A 62 -7.52 -8.95 -17.58
N HIS A 63 -8.40 -8.52 -18.44
CA HIS A 63 -8.51 -7.08 -18.77
C HIS A 63 -9.50 -6.37 -17.83
N ASP A 64 -9.54 -6.79 -16.55
CA ASP A 64 -10.42 -6.23 -15.54
C ASP A 64 -9.80 -4.97 -14.95
N ASP A 65 -10.20 -3.84 -15.47
CA ASP A 65 -9.69 -2.55 -15.05
C ASP A 65 -10.03 -2.19 -13.59
N TYR A 66 -11.06 -2.80 -13.01
CA TYR A 66 -11.45 -2.51 -11.62
C TYR A 66 -10.43 -2.95 -10.59
N GLN A 67 -9.62 -3.95 -10.89
CA GLN A 67 -8.62 -4.44 -9.96
C GLN A 67 -7.18 -4.07 -10.33
N LEU A 68 -6.95 -3.42 -11.46
CA LEU A 68 -5.61 -3.09 -11.94
C LEU A 68 -4.79 -2.30 -10.92
N SER A 69 -5.38 -1.28 -10.31
CA SER A 69 -4.69 -0.49 -9.27
C SER A 69 -4.26 -1.37 -8.09
N MET A 70 -5.14 -2.28 -7.63
CA MET A 70 -4.81 -3.21 -6.55
C MET A 70 -3.73 -4.22 -6.95
N VAL A 71 -3.76 -4.73 -8.18
CA VAL A 71 -2.76 -5.67 -8.70
C VAL A 71 -1.39 -5.01 -8.76
N TYR A 72 -1.29 -3.81 -9.30
CA TYR A 72 -0.03 -3.08 -9.36
C TYR A 72 0.47 -2.68 -7.96
N THR A 73 -0.41 -2.28 -7.04
CA THR A 73 -0.01 -2.01 -5.65
C THR A 73 0.55 -3.28 -4.98
N GLN A 74 -0.04 -4.43 -5.25
CA GLN A 74 0.41 -5.70 -4.71
C GLN A 74 1.74 -6.15 -5.35
N LEU A 75 1.95 -5.93 -6.65
CA LEU A 75 3.25 -6.14 -7.31
C LEU A 75 4.33 -5.24 -6.71
N ALA A 76 4.00 -3.98 -6.43
CA ALA A 76 4.93 -3.08 -5.76
C ALA A 76 5.38 -3.62 -4.40
N THR A 77 4.47 -4.16 -3.59
CA THR A 77 4.81 -4.83 -2.32
C THR A 77 5.73 -6.03 -2.54
N CYS A 78 5.49 -6.81 -3.59
CA CYS A 78 6.35 -7.95 -3.93
C CYS A 78 7.77 -7.50 -4.30
N HIS A 79 7.91 -6.50 -5.17
CA HIS A 79 9.20 -5.94 -5.57
C HIS A 79 9.94 -5.32 -4.38
N GLU A 80 9.24 -4.58 -3.52
CA GLU A 80 9.83 -4.01 -2.31
C GLU A 80 10.44 -5.10 -1.41
N ARG A 81 9.72 -6.22 -1.19
CA ARG A 81 10.22 -7.36 -0.40
C ARG A 81 11.47 -8.01 -1.00
N LEU A 82 11.69 -7.88 -2.29
CA LEU A 82 12.89 -8.34 -2.99
C LEU A 82 14.01 -7.28 -3.01
N GLY A 83 13.76 -6.08 -2.50
CA GLY A 83 14.69 -4.96 -2.56
C GLY A 83 14.76 -4.28 -3.92
N GLU A 84 13.80 -4.53 -4.80
CA GLU A 84 13.69 -4.01 -6.16
C GLU A 84 12.86 -2.72 -6.15
N PHE A 85 13.43 -1.64 -5.57
CA PHE A 85 12.67 -0.43 -5.26
C PHE A 85 12.26 0.37 -6.50
N GLU A 86 13.05 0.34 -7.56
CA GLU A 86 12.72 1.02 -8.83
C GLU A 86 11.50 0.36 -9.49
N GLU A 87 11.45 -0.97 -9.50
CA GLU A 87 10.32 -1.75 -9.99
C GLU A 87 9.07 -1.53 -9.12
N ALA A 88 9.25 -1.49 -7.80
CA ALA A 88 8.15 -1.18 -6.88
C ALA A 88 7.53 0.19 -7.17
N VAL A 89 8.37 1.22 -7.34
CA VAL A 89 7.93 2.58 -7.71
C VAL A 89 7.26 2.60 -9.08
N SER A 90 7.79 1.87 -10.07
CA SER A 90 7.19 1.73 -11.39
C SER A 90 5.79 1.12 -11.29
N CYS A 91 5.61 0.05 -10.52
CA CYS A 91 4.30 -0.56 -10.27
C CYS A 91 3.34 0.44 -9.60
N LEU A 92 3.79 1.23 -8.63
CA LEU A 92 2.94 2.24 -8.00
C LEU A 92 2.52 3.34 -8.96
N ARG A 93 3.37 3.75 -9.90
CA ARG A 93 2.99 4.68 -10.97
C ARG A 93 1.89 4.09 -11.87
N HIS A 94 1.96 2.80 -12.21
CA HIS A 94 0.88 2.11 -12.94
C HIS A 94 -0.41 2.03 -12.12
N ALA A 95 -0.32 1.75 -10.81
CA ALA A 95 -1.48 1.75 -9.92
C ALA A 95 -2.18 3.12 -9.90
N LEU A 96 -1.41 4.21 -9.78
CA LEU A 96 -1.91 5.58 -9.78
C LEU A 96 -2.54 5.97 -11.13
N ALA A 97 -1.97 5.52 -12.25
CA ALA A 97 -2.55 5.72 -13.57
C ALA A 97 -3.90 4.99 -13.70
N ALA A 98 -4.00 3.77 -13.18
CA ALA A 98 -5.26 3.01 -13.16
C ALA A 98 -6.32 3.69 -12.26
N GLU A 99 -5.94 4.28 -11.12
CA GLU A 99 -6.86 5.07 -10.28
C GLU A 99 -7.37 6.33 -10.99
N ARG A 100 -6.51 7.05 -11.72
CA ARG A 100 -6.92 8.23 -12.50
C ARG A 100 -7.90 7.85 -13.61
N ALA A 101 -7.71 6.70 -14.25
CA ALA A 101 -8.64 6.17 -15.24
C ALA A 101 -9.98 5.75 -14.62
N ARG A 102 -10.00 5.37 -13.34
CA ARG A 102 -11.18 4.93 -12.59
C ARG A 102 -11.23 5.53 -11.18
N PRO A 103 -11.65 6.81 -11.04
CA PRO A 103 -11.57 7.56 -9.78
C PRO A 103 -12.35 6.96 -8.60
N ASN A 104 -13.28 6.05 -8.89
CA ASN A 104 -14.05 5.34 -7.86
C ASN A 104 -13.30 4.16 -7.24
N VAL A 105 -12.17 3.74 -7.84
CA VAL A 105 -11.29 2.70 -7.31
C VAL A 105 -10.09 3.38 -6.67
N LYS A 106 -10.01 3.29 -5.36
CA LYS A 106 -8.93 3.91 -4.57
C LYS A 106 -8.12 2.83 -3.87
N THR A 107 -6.80 2.97 -3.91
CA THR A 107 -5.87 2.17 -3.14
C THR A 107 -4.98 3.09 -2.29
N ASN A 108 -4.02 2.50 -1.55
CA ASN A 108 -3.00 3.27 -0.84
C ASN A 108 -1.76 3.56 -1.70
N ALA A 109 -1.81 3.35 -3.03
CA ALA A 109 -0.64 3.44 -3.90
C ALA A 109 0.15 4.75 -3.74
N TRP A 110 -0.53 5.88 -3.57
CA TRP A 110 0.13 7.17 -3.35
C TRP A 110 0.85 7.27 -2.00
N LEU A 111 0.31 6.67 -0.94
CA LEU A 111 0.96 6.61 0.37
C LEU A 111 2.14 5.65 0.36
N GLU A 112 1.98 4.49 -0.28
CA GLU A 112 3.06 3.51 -0.46
C GLU A 112 4.21 4.09 -1.27
N PHE A 113 3.90 4.90 -2.31
CA PHE A 113 4.91 5.64 -3.07
C PHE A 113 5.74 6.56 -2.16
N GLY A 114 5.08 7.35 -1.32
CA GLY A 114 5.76 8.23 -0.37
C GLY A 114 6.57 7.45 0.66
N ARG A 115 6.01 6.35 1.19
CA ARG A 115 6.66 5.51 2.19
C ARG A 115 7.95 4.90 1.62
N ILE A 116 7.87 4.24 0.46
CA ILE A 116 9.05 3.65 -0.20
C ILE A 116 10.10 4.72 -0.49
N ALA A 117 9.70 5.87 -1.02
CA ALA A 117 10.62 6.97 -1.31
C ALA A 117 11.37 7.44 -0.05
N VAL A 118 10.68 7.54 1.10
CA VAL A 118 11.28 8.04 2.34
C VAL A 118 12.05 6.97 3.10
N GLU A 119 11.56 5.73 3.18
CA GLU A 119 12.23 4.64 3.89
C GLU A 119 13.53 4.24 3.21
N HIS A 120 13.59 4.28 1.88
CA HIS A 120 14.77 3.94 1.09
C HIS A 120 15.55 5.16 0.60
N GLU A 121 15.26 6.34 1.12
CA GLU A 121 15.97 7.60 0.85
C GLU A 121 16.08 7.96 -0.64
N LEU A 122 15.06 7.61 -1.43
CA LEU A 122 14.96 7.92 -2.85
C LEU A 122 14.58 9.40 -3.04
N THR A 123 15.52 10.29 -2.74
CA THR A 123 15.28 11.74 -2.63
C THR A 123 14.78 12.38 -3.92
N ASP A 124 15.14 11.83 -5.07
CA ASP A 124 14.67 12.27 -6.38
C ASP A 124 13.15 12.13 -6.57
N LEU A 125 12.52 11.25 -5.78
CA LEU A 125 11.08 11.01 -5.82
C LEU A 125 10.28 11.91 -4.86
N TYR A 126 10.95 12.69 -4.01
CA TYR A 126 10.28 13.55 -3.04
C TYR A 126 9.38 14.61 -3.70
N GLY A 127 9.85 15.16 -4.84
CA GLY A 127 9.05 16.09 -5.64
C GLY A 127 7.78 15.46 -6.19
N ASP A 128 7.87 14.23 -6.71
CA ASP A 128 6.74 13.47 -7.24
C ASP A 128 5.70 13.21 -6.13
N PHE A 129 6.16 12.79 -4.93
CA PHE A 129 5.24 12.57 -3.81
C PHE A 129 4.53 13.85 -3.36
N LEU A 130 5.25 14.99 -3.27
CA LEU A 130 4.61 16.27 -2.95
C LEU A 130 3.56 16.67 -4.01
N GLY A 131 3.82 16.36 -5.28
CA GLY A 131 2.85 16.53 -6.36
C GLY A 131 1.59 15.67 -6.16
N LEU A 132 1.75 14.39 -5.75
CA LEU A 132 0.62 13.52 -5.41
C LEU A 132 -0.17 14.05 -4.22
N VAL A 133 0.49 14.56 -3.17
CA VAL A 133 -0.18 15.18 -2.02
C VAL A 133 -1.00 16.39 -2.46
N GLN A 134 -0.47 17.23 -3.33
CA GLN A 134 -1.18 18.37 -3.87
C GLN A 134 -2.39 17.96 -4.72
N GLU A 135 -2.23 16.96 -5.60
CA GLU A 135 -3.33 16.38 -6.39
C GLU A 135 -4.47 15.91 -5.47
N ARG A 136 -4.14 15.13 -4.43
CA ARG A 136 -5.12 14.59 -3.48
C ARG A 136 -5.78 15.66 -2.62
N SER A 137 -5.05 16.72 -2.26
CA SER A 137 -5.62 17.85 -1.50
C SER A 137 -6.65 18.64 -2.31
N GLY A 138 -6.55 18.63 -3.63
CA GLY A 138 -7.51 19.29 -4.54
C GLY A 138 -8.80 18.47 -4.79
N LEU A 139 -8.86 17.22 -4.35
CA LEU A 139 -10.06 16.39 -4.50
C LEU A 139 -11.17 16.79 -3.51
N PRO A 140 -12.45 16.44 -3.78
CA PRO A 140 -13.54 16.68 -2.85
C PRO A 140 -13.26 16.03 -1.47
N GLY A 141 -13.31 16.84 -0.41
CA GLY A 141 -12.96 16.40 0.95
C GLY A 141 -11.47 16.44 1.26
N GLY A 142 -10.62 16.72 0.28
CA GLY A 142 -9.17 16.89 0.47
C GLY A 142 -8.49 15.68 1.08
N LEU A 143 -7.33 15.90 1.69
CA LEU A 143 -6.53 14.83 2.33
C LEU A 143 -7.29 14.10 3.45
N ALA A 144 -8.27 14.73 4.09
CA ALA A 144 -9.08 14.08 5.13
C ALA A 144 -9.92 12.92 4.59
N SER A 145 -10.36 13.01 3.31
CA SER A 145 -11.08 11.93 2.65
C SER A 145 -10.16 10.87 2.02
N GLU A 146 -8.91 11.21 1.77
CA GLU A 146 -7.91 10.32 1.16
C GLU A 146 -7.09 9.55 2.22
N ALA A 147 -6.90 10.13 3.41
CA ALA A 147 -6.21 9.50 4.54
C ALA A 147 -7.16 9.34 5.74
N VAL A 148 -8.16 8.48 5.59
CA VAL A 148 -9.26 8.30 6.55
C VAL A 148 -8.78 7.61 7.83
N PHE A 149 -7.93 6.58 7.70
CA PHE A 149 -7.46 5.79 8.83
C PHE A 149 -6.26 6.43 9.55
N PRO A 150 -6.12 6.18 10.86
CA PRO A 150 -4.94 6.63 11.61
C PRO A 150 -3.61 6.22 10.98
N ALA A 151 -3.48 4.98 10.49
CA ALA A 151 -2.27 4.51 9.83
C ALA A 151 -1.97 5.28 8.53
N GLN A 152 -3.00 5.64 7.75
CA GLN A 152 -2.81 6.45 6.54
C GLN A 152 -2.36 7.87 6.89
N ARG A 153 -2.98 8.50 7.91
CA ARG A 153 -2.57 9.82 8.40
C ARG A 153 -1.14 9.80 8.96
N TYR A 154 -0.78 8.71 9.66
CA TYR A 154 0.58 8.51 10.13
C TYR A 154 1.57 8.48 8.95
N VAL A 155 1.37 7.61 7.98
CA VAL A 155 2.26 7.48 6.82
C VAL A 155 2.39 8.79 6.07
N LEU A 156 1.27 9.46 5.76
CA LEU A 156 1.28 10.76 5.09
C LEU A 156 2.15 11.77 5.83
N ASN A 157 1.90 11.96 7.12
CA ASN A 157 2.61 12.96 7.90
C ASN A 157 4.07 12.56 8.20
N ALA A 158 4.36 11.27 8.36
CA ALA A 158 5.72 10.77 8.49
C ALA A 158 6.57 11.04 7.22
N CYS A 159 5.99 10.81 6.05
CA CYS A 159 6.65 11.13 4.78
C CYS A 159 6.88 12.64 4.64
N LEU A 160 5.87 13.46 4.93
CA LEU A 160 6.00 14.92 4.86
C LEU A 160 7.04 15.44 5.86
N ALA A 161 7.08 14.90 7.09
CA ALA A 161 8.08 15.24 8.09
C ALA A 161 9.50 15.00 7.58
N ALA A 162 9.76 13.81 7.05
CA ALA A 162 11.07 13.45 6.51
C ALA A 162 11.47 14.32 5.31
N ILE A 163 10.54 14.54 4.37
CA ILE A 163 10.80 15.33 3.16
C ILE A 163 11.08 16.79 3.50
N TYR A 164 10.27 17.43 4.35
CA TYR A 164 10.49 18.83 4.72
C TYR A 164 11.76 19.02 5.54
N THR A 165 12.09 18.06 6.42
CA THR A 165 13.38 18.09 7.15
C THR A 165 14.56 17.95 6.18
N ASN A 166 14.50 17.05 5.21
CA ASN A 166 15.53 16.90 4.18
C ASN A 166 15.70 18.17 3.35
N LYS A 167 14.63 18.92 3.10
CA LYS A 167 14.65 20.21 2.38
C LYS A 167 15.15 21.39 3.24
N GLY A 168 15.48 21.18 4.52
CA GLY A 168 15.85 22.23 5.47
C GLY A 168 14.67 23.00 6.07
N GLU A 169 13.43 22.64 5.76
CA GLU A 169 12.21 23.24 6.31
C GLU A 169 11.87 22.60 7.67
N THR A 170 12.81 22.68 8.64
CA THR A 170 12.77 21.92 9.90
C THR A 170 11.50 22.19 10.72
N SER A 171 11.03 23.44 10.79
CA SER A 171 9.80 23.76 11.52
C SER A 171 8.59 23.03 10.96
N ARG A 172 8.46 23.02 9.63
CA ARG A 172 7.38 22.34 8.93
C ARG A 172 7.50 20.82 9.07
N GLY A 173 8.73 20.29 8.97
CA GLY A 173 9.01 18.88 9.24
C GLY A 173 8.55 18.47 10.63
N ARG A 174 8.83 19.28 11.65
CA ARG A 174 8.41 19.05 13.04
C ARG A 174 6.89 19.07 13.22
N GLU A 175 6.18 19.98 12.58
CA GLU A 175 4.71 20.03 12.62
C GLU A 175 4.12 18.72 12.10
N HIS A 176 4.61 18.24 10.97
CA HIS A 176 4.18 16.94 10.41
C HIS A 176 4.60 15.76 11.30
N ALA A 177 5.78 15.78 11.90
CA ALA A 177 6.20 14.74 12.84
C ALA A 177 5.24 14.63 14.04
N LYS A 178 4.87 15.78 14.64
CA LYS A 178 3.87 15.80 15.72
C LYS A 178 2.51 15.26 15.26
N ALA A 179 2.04 15.64 14.07
CA ALA A 179 0.80 15.13 13.51
C ALA A 179 0.85 13.61 13.25
N ALA A 180 1.99 13.09 12.80
CA ALA A 180 2.21 11.65 12.63
C ALA A 180 2.12 10.91 13.97
N LEU A 181 2.79 11.43 15.03
CA LEU A 181 2.76 10.81 16.35
C LEU A 181 1.36 10.83 16.97
N VAL A 182 0.59 11.90 16.79
CA VAL A 182 -0.82 11.94 17.19
C VAL A 182 -1.63 10.87 16.47
N ALA A 183 -1.43 10.68 15.17
CA ALA A 183 -2.11 9.64 14.41
C ALA A 183 -1.69 8.24 14.86
N ALA A 184 -0.40 8.04 15.19
CA ALA A 184 0.11 6.76 15.67
C ALA A 184 -0.41 6.38 17.06
N ALA A 185 -0.66 7.37 17.92
CA ALA A 185 -1.20 7.18 19.27
C ALA A 185 -2.72 6.90 19.29
N ALA A 186 -3.40 6.94 18.14
CA ALA A 186 -4.83 6.69 18.07
C ALA A 186 -5.17 5.26 18.52
N THR A 187 -6.12 5.13 19.43
CA THR A 187 -6.61 3.84 19.95
C THR A 187 -7.88 3.34 19.27
N THR A 188 -8.47 4.16 18.41
CA THR A 188 -9.66 3.82 17.64
C THR A 188 -9.62 4.48 16.26
N SER A 189 -10.12 3.76 15.27
CA SER A 189 -10.24 4.26 13.89
C SER A 189 -11.41 5.21 13.65
N GLY A 190 -12.36 5.28 14.60
CA GLY A 190 -13.63 5.96 14.42
C GLY A 190 -14.72 5.08 13.78
N PHE A 191 -14.41 3.86 13.34
CA PHE A 191 -15.39 2.89 12.84
C PHE A 191 -15.94 2.05 14.00
N SER A 192 -17.17 2.31 14.40
CA SER A 192 -17.77 1.71 15.61
C SER A 192 -17.79 0.18 15.62
N ARG A 193 -17.92 -0.46 14.45
CA ARG A 193 -17.92 -1.93 14.31
C ARG A 193 -16.53 -2.55 14.22
N HIS A 194 -15.51 -1.76 13.88
CA HIS A 194 -14.12 -2.19 13.69
C HIS A 194 -13.17 -1.12 14.21
N PRO A 195 -13.17 -0.85 15.53
CA PRO A 195 -12.43 0.27 16.11
C PRO A 195 -10.92 0.14 15.94
N GLU A 196 -10.42 -1.09 15.79
CA GLU A 196 -8.98 -1.38 15.59
C GLU A 196 -8.52 -1.33 14.12
N LEU A 197 -9.45 -1.14 13.16
CA LEU A 197 -9.11 -1.12 11.74
C LEU A 197 -8.29 0.12 11.37
N GLY A 198 -7.16 -0.10 10.70
CA GLY A 198 -6.31 1.00 10.22
C GLY A 198 -5.59 1.77 11.32
N LEU A 199 -5.39 1.17 12.50
CA LEU A 199 -4.48 1.68 13.53
C LEU A 199 -3.02 1.39 13.16
N VAL A 200 -2.10 2.21 13.63
CA VAL A 200 -0.67 1.93 13.57
C VAL A 200 -0.37 0.79 14.56
N ARG A 201 0.14 -0.33 14.05
CA ARG A 201 0.44 -1.51 14.86
C ARG A 201 1.91 -1.69 15.16
N ASP A 202 2.77 -1.25 14.24
CA ASP A 202 4.22 -1.36 14.38
C ASP A 202 4.84 0.02 14.54
N THR A 203 5.41 0.25 15.70
CA THR A 203 6.16 1.46 16.08
C THR A 203 7.67 1.20 16.18
N SER A 204 8.13 0.02 15.77
CA SER A 204 9.54 -0.36 15.79
C SER A 204 10.31 0.01 14.52
N THR A 205 9.62 0.54 13.50
CA THR A 205 10.22 0.87 12.21
C THR A 205 11.22 2.03 12.30
N ASP A 206 12.18 2.06 11.40
CA ASP A 206 13.14 3.17 11.28
C ASP A 206 12.44 4.51 11.05
N LEU A 207 11.43 4.51 10.17
CA LEU A 207 10.64 5.71 9.92
C LEU A 207 9.98 6.23 11.19
N PHE A 208 9.43 5.35 12.03
CA PHE A 208 8.83 5.76 13.29
C PHE A 208 9.87 6.38 14.24
N ARG A 209 11.06 5.76 14.40
CA ARG A 209 12.14 6.30 15.23
C ARG A 209 12.60 7.68 14.77
N ARG A 210 12.76 7.87 13.45
CA ARG A 210 13.12 9.17 12.85
C ARG A 210 12.06 10.23 13.13
N VAL A 211 10.78 9.90 12.94
CA VAL A 211 9.65 10.81 13.20
C VAL A 211 9.54 11.16 14.69
N ALA A 212 9.75 10.19 15.59
CA ALA A 212 9.74 10.43 17.03
C ALA A 212 10.85 11.41 17.46
N ALA A 213 12.06 11.24 16.92
CA ALA A 213 13.17 12.17 17.16
C ALA A 213 12.83 13.59 16.67
N MET A 214 12.31 13.74 15.44
CA MET A 214 11.91 15.04 14.89
C MET A 214 10.81 15.74 15.73
N GLY A 215 9.90 14.97 16.32
CA GLY A 215 8.80 15.50 17.13
C GLY A 215 9.19 15.88 18.56
N ALA A 216 10.29 15.33 19.08
CA ALA A 216 10.78 15.55 20.44
C ALA A 216 11.64 16.83 20.59
N ASP A 217 12.28 17.30 19.52
CA ASP A 217 13.18 18.46 19.50
C ASP A 217 12.42 19.80 19.59
N GLY A 218 11.63 20.01 20.64
CA GLY A 218 10.87 21.24 20.80
C GLY A 218 10.46 21.59 22.20
#